data_27d637fa55d56781bf976bf26eb0be66
#
_entry.id   27d637fa55d56781bf976bf26eb0be66
#
_cell.length_a   1.000
_cell.length_b   1.000
_cell.length_c   1.000
_cell.angle_alpha   90.00
_cell.angle_beta   90.00
_cell.angle_gamma   90.00
#
_symmetry.space_group_name_H-M   'P 1'
#
loop_
_entity.id
_entity.type
_entity.pdbx_description
1 polymer ?
#
loop_
_entity_poly.entity_id
_entity_poly.type
_entity_poly.pdbx_seq_one_letter_code
_entity_poly.pdbx_strand_id
1 'polypeptide(L)'
;MLNNVKRKAIQKKDRKEIETILDNEDFMPVENILPNEINRVIFYLRRVLPHSGGYTSILRLGTELSKNGYDVYYAILSTKQSVIDAKKCASINLNSYQGTIIKSENIESTKNDIIIATYWKTVYQIKHFEGYKMYFVQDFEPYFTMFGEEYLLTLKTYELGFHMVSLGEWNKVMINKNTKTKGKLDFIDFPFEPSEYVFKNRDYNLYSKKKNFVLAAFIKPDQKRIPNVIQSMLTNLEKEFKKNGYELSIKYFGTNKKMKLKNGENLGMLNKEELANLYEDADFGICGSMTNVSLVPYEMLAKGLPLIEFEEGTYQFFFPNETAIITNFSYMNLYNKLVEAINNPDILEQYQKIL
;
A
#
# COMPACT_ATOMS: atom_id res chain seq x y z
N MET A 1 -14.53 27.54 -14.90
CA MET A 1 -13.71 28.52 -14.13
C MET A 1 -13.15 27.93 -12.82
N LEU A 2 -13.94 27.32 -11.95
CA LEU A 2 -13.45 26.76 -10.66
C LEU A 2 -12.33 25.72 -10.81
N ASN A 3 -12.37 24.85 -11.82
CA ASN A 3 -11.32 23.83 -12.06
C ASN A 3 -9.98 24.46 -12.49
N ASN A 4 -9.99 25.55 -13.24
CA ASN A 4 -8.76 26.25 -13.64
C ASN A 4 -8.12 27.00 -12.48
N VAL A 5 -8.90 27.58 -11.57
CA VAL A 5 -8.40 28.25 -10.37
C VAL A 5 -7.78 27.23 -9.42
N LYS A 6 -8.44 26.11 -9.17
CA LYS A 6 -7.89 25.01 -8.35
C LYS A 6 -6.60 24.43 -8.96
N ARG A 7 -6.55 24.22 -10.27
CA ARG A 7 -5.36 23.71 -10.98
C ARG A 7 -4.18 24.68 -10.86
N LYS A 8 -4.41 25.99 -11.06
CA LYS A 8 -3.37 27.04 -10.87
C LYS A 8 -2.89 27.11 -9.42
N ALA A 9 -3.78 26.97 -8.44
CA ALA A 9 -3.40 26.98 -7.02
C ALA A 9 -2.55 25.76 -6.63
N ILE A 10 -2.88 24.57 -7.16
CA ILE A 10 -2.08 23.36 -6.97
C ILE A 10 -0.70 23.54 -7.61
N GLN A 11 -0.62 23.94 -8.87
CA GLN A 11 0.65 24.19 -9.56
C GLN A 11 1.53 25.23 -8.85
N LYS A 12 0.95 26.32 -8.34
CA LYS A 12 1.68 27.33 -7.56
C LYS A 12 2.22 26.77 -6.24
N LYS A 13 1.49 25.86 -5.59
CA LYS A 13 1.93 25.21 -4.37
C LYS A 13 3.07 24.23 -4.64
N ASP A 14 2.93 23.39 -5.67
CA ASP A 14 3.94 22.39 -6.04
C ASP A 14 5.24 23.09 -6.43
N ARG A 15 5.15 24.18 -7.23
CA ARG A 15 6.30 25.02 -7.57
C ARG A 15 7.02 25.57 -6.35
N LYS A 16 6.28 26.12 -5.36
CA LYS A 16 6.88 26.65 -4.13
C LYS A 16 7.56 25.56 -3.29
N GLU A 17 6.99 24.35 -3.25
CA GLU A 17 7.62 23.22 -2.56
C GLU A 17 8.93 22.81 -3.25
N ILE A 18 8.96 22.78 -4.59
CA ILE A 18 10.18 22.50 -5.37
C ILE A 18 11.23 23.58 -5.16
N GLU A 19 10.86 24.85 -5.28
CA GLU A 19 11.76 26.00 -5.01
C GLU A 19 12.36 25.88 -3.59
N THR A 20 11.55 25.55 -2.58
CA THR A 20 12.04 25.37 -1.21
C THR A 20 13.09 24.25 -1.11
N ILE A 21 12.91 23.13 -1.85
CA ILE A 21 13.89 22.05 -1.87
C ILE A 21 15.18 22.56 -2.54
N LEU A 22 15.10 23.18 -3.70
CA LEU A 22 16.27 23.66 -4.46
C LEU A 22 17.06 24.73 -3.71
N ASP A 23 16.38 25.60 -2.97
CA ASP A 23 17.03 26.68 -2.20
C ASP A 23 17.77 26.18 -0.95
N ASN A 24 17.39 24.99 -0.43
CA ASN A 24 17.94 24.48 0.83
C ASN A 24 18.77 23.21 0.68
N GLU A 25 18.85 22.63 -0.54
CA GLU A 25 19.53 21.35 -0.77
C GLU A 25 20.77 21.48 -1.64
N ASP A 26 21.87 20.92 -1.16
CA ASP A 26 23.11 20.72 -1.91
C ASP A 26 23.15 19.38 -2.65
N PHE A 27 22.17 18.53 -2.41
CA PHE A 27 22.03 17.16 -2.94
C PHE A 27 23.23 16.25 -2.64
N MET A 28 24.08 16.60 -1.68
CA MET A 28 25.17 15.76 -1.23
C MET A 28 24.65 14.68 -0.26
N PRO A 29 25.18 13.46 -0.33
CA PRO A 29 24.83 12.44 0.63
C PRO A 29 25.24 12.84 2.05
N VAL A 30 24.39 12.55 3.02
CA VAL A 30 24.73 12.73 4.43
C VAL A 30 25.71 11.65 4.89
N GLU A 31 26.63 12.01 5.77
CA GLU A 31 27.35 11.04 6.59
C GLU A 31 26.41 10.51 7.66
N ASN A 32 26.22 9.20 7.71
CA ASN A 32 25.18 8.57 8.52
C ASN A 32 25.79 7.55 9.47
N ILE A 33 26.17 8.00 10.67
CA ILE A 33 26.84 7.19 11.68
C ILE A 33 25.83 6.70 12.70
N LEU A 34 25.70 5.38 12.85
CA LEU A 34 24.81 4.76 13.83
C LEU A 34 25.34 5.05 15.25
N PRO A 35 24.54 5.60 16.16
CA PRO A 35 24.95 5.85 17.54
C PRO A 35 25.13 4.54 18.31
N ASN A 36 26.04 4.55 19.29
CA ASN A 36 26.28 3.40 20.20
C ASN A 36 25.06 3.12 21.09
N GLU A 37 24.35 4.16 21.50
CA GLU A 37 23.11 4.08 22.28
C GLU A 37 22.02 4.82 21.55
N ILE A 38 20.85 4.21 21.49
CA ILE A 38 19.67 4.78 20.83
C ILE A 38 18.72 5.28 21.91
N ASN A 39 18.47 6.58 21.94
CA ASN A 39 17.53 7.19 22.88
C ASN A 39 16.10 7.04 22.41
N ARG A 40 15.81 7.45 21.17
CA ARG A 40 14.46 7.52 20.62
C ARG A 40 14.44 7.08 19.16
N VAL A 41 13.27 6.60 18.71
CA VAL A 41 12.96 6.38 17.31
C VAL A 41 11.85 7.33 16.89
N ILE A 42 12.12 8.25 15.96
CA ILE A 42 11.21 9.30 15.57
C ILE A 42 10.82 9.15 14.11
N PHE A 43 9.56 8.76 13.86
CA PHE A 43 8.98 8.73 12.51
C PHE A 43 8.48 10.13 12.14
N TYR A 44 9.02 10.71 11.07
CA TYR A 44 8.52 11.98 10.55
C TYR A 44 7.45 11.75 9.50
N LEU A 45 6.23 12.16 9.84
CA LEU A 45 5.03 11.97 9.05
C LEU A 45 4.54 13.31 8.47
N ARG A 46 4.21 13.35 7.20
CA ARG A 46 3.56 14.52 6.64
C ARG A 46 2.25 14.83 7.38
N ARG A 47 1.42 13.80 7.60
CA ARG A 47 0.14 13.80 8.35
C ARG A 47 -0.25 12.34 8.57
N VAL A 48 -1.30 12.07 9.33
CA VAL A 48 -1.91 10.74 9.45
C VAL A 48 -3.29 10.75 8.79
N LEU A 49 -3.55 9.81 7.89
CA LEU A 49 -4.85 9.61 7.25
C LEU A 49 -5.50 8.33 7.75
N PRO A 50 -6.83 8.29 7.92
CA PRO A 50 -7.55 7.07 8.28
C PRO A 50 -7.62 6.10 7.09
N HIS A 51 -7.86 4.82 7.37
CA HIS A 51 -8.02 3.74 6.39
C HIS A 51 -6.87 3.65 5.37
N SER A 52 -5.64 3.77 5.86
CA SER A 52 -4.44 3.81 5.03
C SER A 52 -3.46 2.70 5.41
N GLY A 53 -3.25 1.73 4.53
CA GLY A 53 -2.29 0.64 4.72
C GLY A 53 -0.87 1.13 5.01
N GLY A 54 -0.44 2.23 4.38
CA GLY A 54 0.88 2.83 4.64
C GLY A 54 1.02 3.32 6.08
N TYR A 55 0.01 4.00 6.63
CA TYR A 55 0.05 4.40 8.05
C TYR A 55 -0.11 3.20 8.98
N THR A 56 -0.90 2.19 8.61
CA THR A 56 -0.96 0.94 9.37
C THR A 56 0.41 0.28 9.47
N SER A 57 1.17 0.20 8.36
CA SER A 57 2.53 -0.37 8.35
C SER A 57 3.50 0.42 9.24
N ILE A 58 3.48 1.76 9.18
CA ILE A 58 4.31 2.61 10.05
C ILE A 58 3.96 2.40 11.53
N LEU A 59 2.67 2.39 11.86
CA LEU A 59 2.21 2.21 13.24
C LEU A 59 2.54 0.81 13.78
N ARG A 60 2.44 -0.24 12.96
CA ARG A 60 2.85 -1.60 13.33
C ARG A 60 4.35 -1.65 13.61
N LEU A 61 5.18 -1.14 12.70
CA LEU A 61 6.62 -1.08 12.90
C LEU A 61 6.99 -0.33 14.18
N GLY A 62 6.43 0.86 14.39
CA GLY A 62 6.69 1.63 15.60
C GLY A 62 6.18 0.95 16.86
N THR A 63 5.06 0.23 16.79
CA THR A 63 4.53 -0.55 17.93
C THR A 63 5.48 -1.70 18.28
N GLU A 64 6.01 -2.42 17.30
CA GLU A 64 6.99 -3.49 17.56
C GLU A 64 8.30 -2.94 18.13
N LEU A 65 8.77 -1.80 17.64
CA LEU A 65 9.92 -1.12 18.24
C LEU A 65 9.65 -0.71 19.69
N SER A 66 8.46 -0.18 19.99
CA SER A 66 8.07 0.18 21.35
C SER A 66 7.99 -1.04 22.29
N LYS A 67 7.44 -2.17 21.83
CA LYS A 67 7.43 -3.44 22.58
C LYS A 67 8.84 -3.97 22.86
N ASN A 68 9.79 -3.65 22.00
CA ASN A 68 11.21 -4.01 22.19
C ASN A 68 12.00 -2.97 23.00
N GLY A 69 11.32 -2.03 23.65
CA GLY A 69 11.89 -1.12 24.65
C GLY A 69 12.38 0.22 24.08
N TYR A 70 12.17 0.51 22.79
CA TYR A 70 12.49 1.82 22.24
C TYR A 70 11.43 2.86 22.57
N ASP A 71 11.84 4.10 22.86
CA ASP A 71 10.95 5.24 23.00
C ASP A 71 10.57 5.78 21.61
N VAL A 72 9.31 5.56 21.18
CA VAL A 72 8.86 5.79 19.82
C VAL A 72 7.97 7.03 19.73
N TYR A 73 8.30 7.90 18.78
CA TYR A 73 7.54 9.11 18.44
C TYR A 73 7.08 9.12 17.00
N TYR A 74 5.90 9.70 16.77
CA TYR A 74 5.36 10.02 15.44
C TYR A 74 5.21 11.54 15.33
N ALA A 75 6.19 12.19 14.71
CA ALA A 75 6.28 13.63 14.56
C ALA A 75 5.52 14.11 13.33
N ILE A 76 4.43 14.86 13.52
CA ILE A 76 3.56 15.37 12.46
C ILE A 76 4.09 16.69 11.92
N LEU A 77 4.49 16.73 10.65
CA LEU A 77 5.02 17.90 9.95
C LEU A 77 3.93 18.88 9.47
N SER A 78 2.69 18.40 9.27
CA SER A 78 1.60 19.27 8.86
C SER A 78 1.17 20.25 9.93
N THR A 79 1.23 21.54 9.63
CA THR A 79 0.68 22.60 10.51
C THR A 79 -0.85 22.57 10.61
N LYS A 80 -1.52 21.95 9.62
CA LYS A 80 -3.00 21.93 9.51
C LYS A 80 -3.67 20.79 10.28
N GLN A 81 -2.93 19.73 10.65
CA GLN A 81 -3.50 18.61 11.40
C GLN A 81 -3.16 18.74 12.89
N SER A 82 -4.14 18.72 13.74
CA SER A 82 -3.94 18.68 15.19
C SER A 82 -3.46 17.30 15.65
N VAL A 83 -2.80 17.24 16.81
CA VAL A 83 -2.40 15.96 17.44
C VAL A 83 -3.63 15.11 17.75
N ILE A 84 -4.74 15.73 18.15
CA ILE A 84 -6.01 15.03 18.44
C ILE A 84 -6.52 14.31 17.17
N ASP A 85 -6.56 15.02 16.04
CA ASP A 85 -7.01 14.44 14.77
C ASP A 85 -6.06 13.34 14.28
N ALA A 86 -4.74 13.54 14.45
CA ALA A 86 -3.75 12.53 14.10
C ALA A 86 -3.91 11.26 14.94
N LYS A 87 -4.16 11.38 16.25
CA LYS A 87 -4.44 10.24 17.15
C LYS A 87 -5.71 9.50 16.75
N LYS A 88 -6.80 10.21 16.41
CA LYS A 88 -8.03 9.59 15.90
C LYS A 88 -7.76 8.79 14.62
N CYS A 89 -7.04 9.37 13.66
CA CYS A 89 -6.69 8.68 12.43
C CYS A 89 -5.78 7.47 12.67
N ALA A 90 -4.83 7.57 13.60
CA ALA A 90 -3.95 6.47 13.97
C ALA A 90 -4.75 5.30 14.57
N SER A 91 -5.67 5.56 15.50
CA SER A 91 -6.53 4.54 16.11
C SER A 91 -7.46 3.84 15.09
N ILE A 92 -7.90 4.55 14.04
CA ILE A 92 -8.66 3.93 12.93
C ILE A 92 -7.77 2.96 12.13
N ASN A 93 -6.48 3.26 11.95
CA ASN A 93 -5.55 2.39 11.23
C ASN A 93 -5.08 1.20 12.09
N LEU A 94 -4.75 1.46 13.35
CA LEU A 94 -4.29 0.46 14.32
C LEU A 94 -4.69 0.91 15.73
N ASN A 95 -5.76 0.36 16.26
CA ASN A 95 -6.29 0.77 17.58
C ASN A 95 -5.31 0.53 18.73
N SER A 96 -4.49 -0.52 18.60
CA SER A 96 -3.49 -0.95 19.61
C SER A 96 -2.10 -0.36 19.40
N TYR A 97 -1.95 0.70 18.58
CA TYR A 97 -0.63 1.29 18.33
C TYR A 97 0.00 1.82 19.62
N GLN A 98 1.33 1.69 19.72
CA GLN A 98 2.15 2.24 20.79
C GLN A 98 3.04 3.35 20.25
N GLY A 99 3.52 4.20 21.14
CA GLY A 99 4.32 5.37 20.82
C GLY A 99 3.54 6.68 20.93
N THR A 100 4.26 7.79 20.89
CA THR A 100 3.72 9.15 21.15
C THR A 100 3.55 9.92 19.85
N ILE A 101 2.32 10.37 19.56
CA ILE A 101 2.06 11.32 18.46
C ILE A 101 2.26 12.75 18.96
N ILE A 102 3.12 13.50 18.27
CA ILE A 102 3.51 14.86 18.61
C ILE A 102 3.62 15.74 17.35
N LYS A 103 3.59 17.06 17.51
CA LYS A 103 3.97 17.99 16.42
C LYS A 103 5.49 17.98 16.25
N SER A 104 5.97 18.03 15.02
CA SER A 104 7.42 18.04 14.73
C SER A 104 8.14 19.25 15.35
N GLU A 105 7.45 20.38 15.49
CA GLU A 105 7.96 21.60 16.16
C GLU A 105 8.17 21.45 17.68
N ASN A 106 7.60 20.41 18.28
CA ASN A 106 7.69 20.14 19.72
C ASN A 106 8.68 19.00 20.05
N ILE A 107 9.46 18.53 19.08
CA ILE A 107 10.48 17.51 19.28
C ILE A 107 11.73 17.89 18.50
N GLU A 108 12.81 18.10 19.21
CA GLU A 108 14.14 18.30 18.63
C GLU A 108 14.91 16.99 18.71
N SER A 109 15.47 16.55 17.58
CA SER A 109 16.26 15.33 17.52
C SER A 109 17.70 15.57 17.94
N THR A 110 18.33 14.53 18.47
CA THR A 110 19.71 14.52 18.94
C THR A 110 20.54 13.48 18.19
N LYS A 111 21.86 13.51 18.36
CA LYS A 111 22.79 12.55 17.73
C LYS A 111 22.48 11.09 18.07
N ASN A 112 21.86 10.84 19.22
CA ASN A 112 21.54 9.50 19.69
C ASN A 112 20.12 9.05 19.28
N ASP A 113 19.42 9.81 18.46
CA ASP A 113 18.10 9.43 17.96
C ASP A 113 18.21 8.74 16.59
N ILE A 114 17.28 7.83 16.31
CA ILE A 114 17.00 7.37 14.96
C ILE A 114 15.84 8.19 14.42
N ILE A 115 16.07 8.88 13.30
CA ILE A 115 15.03 9.68 12.62
C ILE A 115 14.66 9.05 11.29
N ILE A 116 13.36 8.81 11.07
CA ILE A 116 12.84 8.03 9.95
C ILE A 116 11.94 8.88 9.07
N ALA A 117 12.38 9.14 7.85
CA ALA A 117 11.51 9.66 6.79
C ALA A 117 10.52 8.57 6.34
N THR A 118 9.29 8.95 6.02
CA THR A 118 8.24 8.00 5.60
C THR A 118 7.60 8.34 4.25
N TYR A 119 8.13 9.38 3.60
CA TYR A 119 7.70 9.89 2.32
C TYR A 119 8.82 10.73 1.70
N TRP A 120 9.00 10.76 0.38
CA TRP A 120 10.12 11.41 -0.27
C TRP A 120 10.34 12.89 0.14
N LYS A 121 9.26 13.68 0.32
CA LYS A 121 9.39 15.07 0.79
C LYS A 121 9.88 15.14 2.24
N THR A 122 9.60 14.12 3.06
CA THR A 122 10.10 14.11 4.44
C THR A 122 11.60 13.81 4.52
N VAL A 123 12.18 13.17 3.49
CA VAL A 123 13.63 12.97 3.39
C VAL A 123 14.33 14.34 3.33
N TYR A 124 13.89 15.24 2.44
CA TYR A 124 14.44 16.59 2.36
C TYR A 124 14.23 17.40 3.65
N GLN A 125 13.07 17.24 4.28
CA GLN A 125 12.74 18.00 5.50
C GLN A 125 13.61 17.63 6.70
N ILE A 126 14.03 16.35 6.82
CA ILE A 126 14.81 15.90 7.98
C ILE A 126 16.30 15.67 7.67
N LYS A 127 16.74 15.89 6.43
CA LYS A 127 18.13 15.66 6.03
C LYS A 127 19.13 16.37 6.93
N HIS A 128 18.83 17.59 7.34
CA HIS A 128 19.72 18.42 8.17
C HIS A 128 19.46 18.29 9.68
N PHE A 129 18.52 17.43 10.11
CA PHE A 129 18.28 17.19 11.53
C PHE A 129 19.41 16.33 12.13
N GLU A 130 19.64 16.44 13.42
CA GLU A 130 20.54 15.56 14.16
C GLU A 130 19.97 14.13 14.20
N GLY A 131 20.84 13.13 14.31
CA GLY A 131 20.47 11.72 14.47
C GLY A 131 20.84 10.83 13.27
N TYR A 132 20.71 9.53 13.47
CA TYR A 132 20.86 8.52 12.42
C TYR A 132 19.65 8.52 11.49
N LYS A 133 19.89 8.79 10.23
CA LYS A 133 18.84 9.03 9.23
C LYS A 133 18.43 7.76 8.53
N MET A 134 17.15 7.43 8.64
CA MET A 134 16.54 6.32 7.93
C MET A 134 15.41 6.78 7.01
N TYR A 135 15.14 6.02 5.96
CA TYR A 135 14.00 6.21 5.10
C TYR A 135 13.21 4.90 4.98
N PHE A 136 12.00 4.89 5.54
CA PHE A 136 11.07 3.77 5.39
C PHE A 136 10.35 3.90 4.06
N VAL A 137 10.84 3.18 3.05
CA VAL A 137 10.35 3.23 1.67
C VAL A 137 9.19 2.25 1.50
N GLN A 138 7.98 2.76 1.44
CA GLN A 138 6.78 1.93 1.35
C GLN A 138 6.40 1.54 -0.08
N ASP A 139 6.88 2.28 -1.07
CA ASP A 139 6.67 2.03 -2.50
C ASP A 139 7.77 2.72 -3.31
N PHE A 140 7.90 2.41 -4.59
CA PHE A 140 8.77 3.17 -5.49
C PHE A 140 8.09 4.48 -5.85
N GLU A 141 8.25 5.49 -4.98
CA GLU A 141 7.50 6.74 -5.01
C GLU A 141 7.66 7.58 -6.30
N PRO A 142 8.76 7.48 -7.09
CA PRO A 142 8.84 8.15 -8.38
C PRO A 142 7.67 7.82 -9.32
N TYR A 143 7.10 6.61 -9.22
CA TYR A 143 5.94 6.22 -10.04
C TYR A 143 4.62 6.90 -9.67
N PHE A 144 4.59 7.70 -8.59
CA PHE A 144 3.40 8.46 -8.19
C PHE A 144 3.33 9.84 -8.83
N THR A 145 4.38 10.23 -9.55
CA THR A 145 4.46 11.49 -10.27
C THR A 145 4.64 11.24 -11.77
N MET A 146 4.23 12.18 -12.59
CA MET A 146 4.60 12.16 -14.00
C MET A 146 6.11 12.38 -14.13
N PHE A 147 6.72 11.81 -15.17
CA PHE A 147 8.13 12.06 -15.46
C PHE A 147 8.38 13.57 -15.61
N GLY A 148 9.26 14.10 -14.78
CA GLY A 148 9.57 15.52 -14.68
C GLY A 148 10.27 15.85 -13.36
N GLU A 149 10.14 17.09 -12.91
CA GLU A 149 10.86 17.61 -11.74
C GLU A 149 10.59 16.81 -10.46
N GLU A 150 9.32 16.55 -10.14
CA GLU A 150 8.98 15.76 -8.95
C GLU A 150 9.48 14.31 -9.03
N TYR A 151 9.42 13.69 -10.22
CA TYR A 151 9.99 12.36 -10.46
C TYR A 151 11.49 12.34 -10.15
N LEU A 152 12.23 13.30 -10.70
CA LEU A 152 13.68 13.39 -10.54
C LEU A 152 14.07 13.69 -9.09
N LEU A 153 13.37 14.62 -8.43
CA LEU A 153 13.60 14.91 -7.01
C LEU A 153 13.27 13.71 -6.11
N THR A 154 12.21 12.96 -6.43
CA THR A 154 11.89 11.74 -5.69
C THR A 154 12.98 10.67 -5.85
N LEU A 155 13.47 10.44 -7.09
CA LEU A 155 14.62 9.56 -7.33
C LEU A 155 15.84 9.99 -6.53
N LYS A 156 16.11 11.29 -6.49
CA LYS A 156 17.28 11.85 -5.81
C LYS A 156 17.28 11.53 -4.31
N THR A 157 16.12 11.39 -3.67
CA THR A 157 16.06 11.03 -2.24
C THR A 157 16.75 9.70 -1.91
N TYR A 158 16.78 8.76 -2.85
CA TYR A 158 17.42 7.47 -2.68
C TYR A 158 18.98 7.54 -2.74
N GLU A 159 19.52 8.69 -3.14
CA GLU A 159 20.96 8.92 -3.26
C GLU A 159 21.52 9.80 -2.12
N LEU A 160 20.69 10.27 -1.19
CA LEU A 160 21.08 11.23 -0.15
C LEU A 160 21.76 10.60 1.08
N GLY A 161 22.13 9.31 1.03
CA GLY A 161 22.93 8.66 2.08
C GLY A 161 22.11 8.14 3.27
N PHE A 162 20.78 8.21 3.23
CA PHE A 162 19.93 7.62 4.27
C PHE A 162 20.03 6.10 4.26
N HIS A 163 19.94 5.48 5.42
CA HIS A 163 19.73 4.05 5.53
C HIS A 163 18.27 3.75 5.16
N MET A 164 18.06 3.19 4.00
CA MET A 164 16.73 2.85 3.49
C MET A 164 16.30 1.47 3.96
N VAL A 165 15.06 1.36 4.42
CA VAL A 165 14.39 0.10 4.68
C VAL A 165 13.16 0.04 3.78
N SER A 166 13.23 -0.84 2.80
CA SER A 166 12.16 -1.05 1.83
C SER A 166 11.07 -1.96 2.41
N LEU A 167 9.81 -1.60 2.21
CA LEU A 167 8.70 -2.50 2.44
C LEU A 167 8.55 -3.41 1.22
N GLY A 168 8.99 -4.66 1.36
CA GLY A 168 9.08 -5.66 0.30
C GLY A 168 10.32 -5.52 -0.59
N GLU A 169 10.69 -6.63 -1.20
CA GLU A 169 11.91 -6.73 -2.04
C GLU A 169 11.78 -5.95 -3.35
N TRP A 170 10.58 -5.87 -3.93
CA TRP A 170 10.36 -5.19 -5.21
C TRP A 170 10.87 -3.75 -5.21
N ASN A 171 10.59 -2.98 -4.16
CA ASN A 171 11.10 -1.60 -4.05
C ASN A 171 12.63 -1.55 -4.03
N LYS A 172 13.28 -2.48 -3.30
CA LYS A 172 14.75 -2.59 -3.27
C LYS A 172 15.31 -2.82 -4.67
N VAL A 173 14.70 -3.72 -5.44
CA VAL A 173 15.07 -3.99 -6.83
C VAL A 173 14.91 -2.72 -7.68
N MET A 174 13.78 -2.02 -7.55
CA MET A 174 13.50 -0.80 -8.31
C MET A 174 14.46 0.34 -7.95
N ILE A 175 14.78 0.53 -6.68
CA ILE A 175 15.74 1.54 -6.23
C ILE A 175 17.13 1.24 -6.83
N ASN A 176 17.63 0.02 -6.69
CA ASN A 176 18.94 -0.38 -7.22
C ASN A 176 19.03 -0.26 -8.75
N LYS A 177 17.93 -0.54 -9.46
CA LYS A 177 17.88 -0.43 -10.92
C LYS A 177 17.92 1.01 -11.42
N ASN A 178 17.34 1.95 -10.68
CA ASN A 178 17.09 3.31 -11.17
C ASN A 178 17.98 4.38 -10.52
N THR A 179 18.75 4.04 -9.47
CA THR A 179 19.56 5.01 -8.72
C THR A 179 20.95 4.46 -8.37
N LYS A 180 21.86 5.37 -8.03
CA LYS A 180 23.16 5.04 -7.47
C LYS A 180 23.14 5.33 -5.97
N THR A 181 22.51 4.45 -5.21
CA THR A 181 22.36 4.61 -3.76
C THR A 181 23.70 4.81 -3.07
N LYS A 182 23.78 5.72 -2.10
CA LYS A 182 24.95 6.00 -1.29
C LYS A 182 24.82 5.49 0.15
N GLY A 183 23.58 5.21 0.58
CA GLY A 183 23.26 4.65 1.89
C GLY A 183 23.04 3.14 1.82
N LYS A 184 22.90 2.54 3.01
CA LYS A 184 22.49 1.15 3.16
C LYS A 184 21.06 0.96 2.66
N LEU A 185 20.75 -0.18 2.05
CA LEU A 185 19.42 -0.52 1.56
C LEU A 185 19.06 -1.95 1.95
N ASP A 186 18.22 -2.07 2.94
CA ASP A 186 17.63 -3.33 3.39
C ASP A 186 16.15 -3.41 2.98
N PHE A 187 15.50 -4.55 3.22
CA PHE A 187 14.06 -4.68 3.09
C PHE A 187 13.49 -5.49 4.24
N ILE A 188 12.22 -5.29 4.51
CA ILE A 188 11.40 -6.08 5.43
C ILE A 188 10.13 -6.52 4.72
N ASP A 189 9.55 -7.62 5.16
CA ASP A 189 8.27 -8.08 4.65
C ASP A 189 7.11 -7.19 5.10
N PHE A 190 5.96 -7.34 4.43
CA PHE A 190 4.76 -6.62 4.84
C PHE A 190 4.36 -7.00 6.27
N PRO A 191 4.03 -6.02 7.12
CA PRO A 191 3.63 -6.26 8.51
C PRO A 191 2.19 -6.80 8.54
N PHE A 192 1.99 -7.98 7.99
CA PHE A 192 0.76 -8.73 8.03
C PHE A 192 0.70 -9.53 9.34
N GLU A 193 -0.47 -9.53 9.98
CA GLU A 193 -0.70 -10.25 11.23
C GLU A 193 -1.71 -11.40 10.99
N PRO A 194 -1.21 -12.64 10.82
CA PRO A 194 -2.08 -13.78 10.51
C PRO A 194 -3.17 -14.02 11.55
N SER A 195 -2.90 -13.74 12.83
CA SER A 195 -3.85 -13.96 13.93
C SER A 195 -5.10 -13.07 13.85
N GLU A 196 -5.08 -12.02 13.03
CA GLU A 196 -6.26 -11.17 12.79
C GLU A 196 -7.28 -11.84 11.84
N TYR A 197 -6.93 -12.97 11.20
CA TYR A 197 -7.76 -13.62 10.18
C TYR A 197 -7.97 -15.10 10.53
N VAL A 198 -9.21 -15.54 10.49
CA VAL A 198 -9.56 -16.97 10.62
C VAL A 198 -9.70 -17.51 9.19
N PHE A 199 -8.86 -18.49 8.88
CA PHE A 199 -8.92 -19.17 7.57
C PHE A 199 -10.26 -19.87 7.38
N LYS A 200 -10.90 -19.66 6.21
CA LYS A 200 -12.11 -20.36 5.82
C LYS A 200 -11.76 -21.51 4.86
N ASN A 201 -11.92 -22.72 5.30
CA ASN A 201 -11.83 -23.87 4.40
C ASN A 201 -13.02 -23.87 3.43
N ARG A 202 -12.76 -23.97 2.13
CA ARG A 202 -13.75 -23.93 1.04
C ARG A 202 -13.82 -25.29 0.38
N ASP A 203 -15.05 -25.78 0.13
CA ASP A 203 -15.27 -26.96 -0.70
C ASP A 203 -15.39 -26.55 -2.17
N TYR A 204 -14.29 -26.60 -2.89
CA TYR A 204 -14.25 -26.21 -4.31
C TYR A 204 -14.95 -27.23 -5.22
N ASN A 205 -15.25 -28.46 -4.75
CA ASN A 205 -16.04 -29.43 -5.50
C ASN A 205 -17.49 -28.93 -5.74
N LEU A 206 -17.96 -28.01 -4.91
CA LEU A 206 -19.25 -27.38 -5.08
C LEU A 206 -19.29 -26.33 -6.21
N TYR A 207 -18.13 -25.80 -6.63
CA TYR A 207 -18.07 -24.72 -7.62
C TYR A 207 -18.58 -25.15 -8.99
N SER A 208 -18.29 -26.37 -9.42
CA SER A 208 -18.80 -26.91 -10.71
C SER A 208 -20.33 -27.04 -10.77
N LYS A 209 -20.98 -27.11 -9.61
CA LYS A 209 -22.46 -27.16 -9.48
C LYS A 209 -23.10 -25.80 -9.27
N LYS A 210 -22.30 -24.80 -8.94
CA LYS A 210 -22.74 -23.45 -8.61
C LYS A 210 -22.99 -22.65 -9.89
N LYS A 211 -24.03 -21.83 -9.89
CA LYS A 211 -24.36 -20.91 -11.01
C LYS A 211 -24.19 -19.45 -10.65
N ASN A 212 -24.17 -19.13 -9.36
CA ASN A 212 -24.07 -17.76 -8.84
C ASN A 212 -22.74 -17.61 -8.11
N PHE A 213 -21.93 -16.66 -8.55
CA PHE A 213 -20.62 -16.37 -7.97
C PHE A 213 -20.56 -14.93 -7.45
N VAL A 214 -19.79 -14.71 -6.39
CA VAL A 214 -19.50 -13.41 -5.81
C VAL A 214 -18.02 -13.10 -5.99
N LEU A 215 -17.70 -11.94 -6.54
CA LEU A 215 -16.33 -11.46 -6.73
C LEU A 215 -16.10 -10.18 -5.93
N ALA A 216 -15.20 -10.24 -4.94
CA ALA A 216 -14.75 -9.09 -4.17
C ALA A 216 -13.65 -8.35 -4.94
N ALA A 217 -13.91 -7.11 -5.36
CA ALA A 217 -12.99 -6.32 -6.18
C ALA A 217 -12.42 -5.13 -5.41
N PHE A 218 -11.13 -5.19 -5.13
CA PHE A 218 -10.44 -4.06 -4.52
C PHE A 218 -10.22 -2.96 -5.54
N ILE A 219 -10.78 -1.77 -5.29
CA ILE A 219 -10.70 -0.65 -6.21
C ILE A 219 -10.33 0.65 -5.47
N LYS A 220 -9.34 1.34 -5.99
CA LYS A 220 -8.97 2.70 -5.56
C LYS A 220 -8.81 3.60 -6.78
N PRO A 221 -9.08 4.91 -6.68
CA PRO A 221 -8.87 5.86 -7.77
C PRO A 221 -7.38 6.13 -8.07
N ASP A 222 -6.50 5.38 -7.48
CA ASP A 222 -5.05 5.43 -7.64
C ASP A 222 -4.64 4.61 -8.88
N GLN A 223 -3.91 5.23 -9.81
CA GLN A 223 -3.57 4.59 -11.09
C GLN A 223 -2.76 3.30 -10.93
N LYS A 224 -1.94 3.19 -9.89
CA LYS A 224 -1.20 1.96 -9.58
C LYS A 224 -2.09 0.76 -9.22
N ARG A 225 -3.39 0.99 -9.00
CA ARG A 225 -4.41 -0.03 -8.75
C ARG A 225 -5.30 -0.28 -9.97
N ILE A 226 -4.93 0.26 -11.11
CA ILE A 226 -5.57 0.08 -12.43
C ILE A 226 -7.11 0.07 -12.41
N PRO A 227 -7.78 1.03 -11.75
CA PRO A 227 -9.22 0.98 -11.53
C PRO A 227 -10.04 0.93 -12.81
N ASN A 228 -9.60 1.59 -13.87
CA ASN A 228 -10.30 1.61 -15.15
C ASN A 228 -10.20 0.28 -15.89
N VAL A 229 -9.05 -0.40 -15.80
CA VAL A 229 -8.84 -1.74 -16.37
C VAL A 229 -9.74 -2.72 -15.65
N ILE A 230 -9.68 -2.77 -14.31
CA ILE A 230 -10.51 -3.68 -13.49
C ILE A 230 -12.00 -3.47 -13.78
N GLN A 231 -12.49 -2.23 -13.75
CA GLN A 231 -13.91 -1.97 -14.04
C GLN A 231 -14.33 -2.40 -15.45
N SER A 232 -13.48 -2.14 -16.46
CA SER A 232 -13.78 -2.52 -17.84
C SER A 232 -13.80 -4.04 -17.99
N MET A 233 -12.81 -4.73 -17.43
CA MET A 233 -12.73 -6.18 -17.46
C MET A 233 -13.93 -6.83 -16.76
N LEU A 234 -14.23 -6.42 -15.53
CA LEU A 234 -15.33 -7.00 -14.76
C LEU A 234 -16.71 -6.71 -15.36
N THR A 235 -16.90 -5.55 -16.01
CA THR A 235 -18.14 -5.26 -16.74
C THR A 235 -18.34 -6.22 -17.91
N ASN A 236 -17.29 -6.58 -18.63
CA ASN A 236 -17.39 -7.52 -19.75
C ASN A 236 -17.41 -8.98 -19.26
N LEU A 237 -16.70 -9.28 -18.19
CA LEU A 237 -16.72 -10.60 -17.54
C LEU A 237 -18.13 -10.97 -17.07
N GLU A 238 -18.84 -10.03 -16.40
CA GLU A 238 -20.23 -10.23 -15.95
C GLU A 238 -21.16 -10.58 -17.11
N LYS A 239 -21.02 -9.89 -18.25
CA LYS A 239 -21.80 -10.18 -19.47
C LYS A 239 -21.50 -11.57 -20.04
N GLU A 240 -20.23 -11.96 -20.06
CA GLU A 240 -19.81 -13.26 -20.59
C GLU A 240 -20.27 -14.41 -19.66
N PHE A 241 -20.18 -14.23 -18.33
CA PHE A 241 -20.77 -15.16 -17.36
C PHE A 241 -22.27 -15.36 -17.62
N LYS A 242 -23.03 -14.26 -17.74
CA LYS A 242 -24.48 -14.29 -18.01
C LYS A 242 -24.81 -15.01 -19.32
N LYS A 243 -24.04 -14.76 -20.39
CA LYS A 243 -24.22 -15.40 -21.69
C LYS A 243 -24.05 -16.93 -21.61
N ASN A 244 -23.20 -17.40 -20.70
CA ASN A 244 -22.91 -18.81 -20.49
C ASN A 244 -23.70 -19.45 -19.33
N GLY A 245 -24.77 -18.78 -18.86
CA GLY A 245 -25.71 -19.31 -17.87
C GLY A 245 -25.19 -19.25 -16.42
N TYR A 246 -24.23 -18.37 -16.14
CA TYR A 246 -23.76 -18.03 -14.79
C TYR A 246 -24.22 -16.63 -14.40
N GLU A 247 -24.32 -16.38 -13.10
CA GLU A 247 -24.52 -15.05 -12.52
C GLU A 247 -23.26 -14.66 -11.73
N LEU A 248 -22.73 -13.46 -12.00
CA LEU A 248 -21.56 -12.92 -11.31
C LEU A 248 -21.94 -11.62 -10.58
N SER A 249 -21.97 -11.66 -9.26
CA SER A 249 -22.19 -10.50 -8.41
C SER A 249 -20.86 -9.87 -8.04
N ILE A 250 -20.63 -8.62 -8.44
CA ILE A 250 -19.38 -7.91 -8.18
C ILE A 250 -19.55 -6.96 -7.00
N LYS A 251 -18.73 -7.12 -5.97
CA LYS A 251 -18.69 -6.31 -4.76
C LYS A 251 -17.41 -5.49 -4.73
N TYR A 252 -17.50 -4.22 -5.08
CA TYR A 252 -16.35 -3.30 -5.05
C TYR A 252 -16.15 -2.71 -3.65
N PHE A 253 -14.91 -2.61 -3.20
CA PHE A 253 -14.53 -2.00 -1.92
C PHE A 253 -13.19 -1.25 -1.99
N GLY A 254 -12.87 -0.46 -0.96
CA GLY A 254 -11.62 0.27 -0.85
C GLY A 254 -11.63 1.68 -1.45
N THR A 255 -12.80 2.17 -1.87
CA THR A 255 -12.99 3.53 -2.39
C THR A 255 -14.14 4.25 -1.69
N ASN A 256 -14.36 5.52 -2.03
CA ASN A 256 -15.50 6.27 -1.50
C ASN A 256 -16.83 5.69 -2.05
N LYS A 257 -17.80 5.47 -1.16
CA LYS A 257 -19.13 4.94 -1.50
C LYS A 257 -19.86 5.77 -2.57
N LYS A 258 -19.53 7.06 -2.71
CA LYS A 258 -20.10 7.96 -3.74
C LYS A 258 -19.46 7.79 -5.12
N MET A 259 -18.36 7.02 -5.24
CA MET A 259 -17.76 6.74 -6.53
C MET A 259 -18.72 5.92 -7.38
N LYS A 260 -19.09 6.46 -8.55
CA LYS A 260 -19.94 5.75 -9.50
C LYS A 260 -19.13 4.68 -10.24
N LEU A 261 -19.60 3.48 -10.21
CA LEU A 261 -19.04 2.33 -10.92
C LEU A 261 -19.93 1.97 -12.10
N LYS A 262 -19.38 1.28 -13.09
CA LYS A 262 -20.13 0.90 -14.31
C LYS A 262 -21.11 -0.25 -14.07
N ASN A 263 -20.81 -1.11 -13.10
CA ASN A 263 -21.58 -2.30 -12.74
C ASN A 263 -21.30 -2.67 -11.27
N GLY A 264 -21.94 -3.71 -10.75
CA GLY A 264 -21.73 -4.20 -9.40
C GLY A 264 -22.18 -3.24 -8.30
N GLU A 265 -21.85 -3.58 -7.07
CA GLU A 265 -22.17 -2.81 -5.87
C GLU A 265 -20.90 -2.17 -5.27
N ASN A 266 -20.96 -0.88 -4.94
CA ASN A 266 -19.87 -0.19 -4.23
C ASN A 266 -20.15 -0.19 -2.73
N LEU A 267 -19.42 -1.03 -2.00
CA LEU A 267 -19.51 -1.13 -0.53
C LEU A 267 -18.81 0.02 0.19
N GLY A 268 -17.91 0.74 -0.49
CA GLY A 268 -17.17 1.85 0.08
C GLY A 268 -15.89 1.42 0.79
N MET A 269 -15.52 2.21 1.81
CA MET A 269 -14.43 1.86 2.74
C MET A 269 -15.02 0.97 3.83
N LEU A 270 -14.49 -0.22 3.96
CA LEU A 270 -14.93 -1.21 4.95
C LEU A 270 -13.97 -1.24 6.14
N ASN A 271 -14.50 -1.53 7.32
CA ASN A 271 -13.71 -1.83 8.50
C ASN A 271 -13.23 -3.31 8.46
N LYS A 272 -12.43 -3.74 9.45
CA LYS A 272 -11.85 -5.10 9.48
C LYS A 272 -12.90 -6.21 9.50
N GLU A 273 -13.96 -6.04 10.28
CA GLU A 273 -15.05 -7.02 10.39
C GLU A 273 -15.85 -7.12 9.08
N GLU A 274 -16.20 -5.97 8.49
CA GLU A 274 -16.88 -5.92 7.19
C GLU A 274 -16.02 -6.53 6.07
N LEU A 275 -14.71 -6.32 6.08
CA LEU A 275 -13.77 -6.95 5.14
C LEU A 275 -13.71 -8.47 5.34
N ALA A 276 -13.62 -8.92 6.59
CA ALA A 276 -13.59 -10.34 6.90
C ALA A 276 -14.85 -11.06 6.39
N ASN A 277 -16.04 -10.46 6.62
CA ASN A 277 -17.32 -10.99 6.14
C ASN A 277 -17.39 -10.99 4.60
N LEU A 278 -16.94 -9.90 3.94
CA LEU A 278 -16.87 -9.85 2.48
C LEU A 278 -16.00 -10.96 1.90
N TYR A 279 -14.81 -11.18 2.48
CA TYR A 279 -13.90 -12.23 2.02
C TYR A 279 -14.42 -13.64 2.29
N GLU A 280 -15.22 -13.82 3.35
CA GLU A 280 -15.90 -15.10 3.61
C GLU A 280 -17.01 -15.39 2.59
N ASP A 281 -17.80 -14.38 2.24
CA ASP A 281 -18.95 -14.53 1.36
C ASP A 281 -18.56 -14.59 -0.14
N ALA A 282 -17.43 -14.01 -0.52
CA ALA A 282 -16.97 -14.02 -1.89
C ALA A 282 -16.39 -15.38 -2.31
N ASP A 283 -16.48 -15.71 -3.59
CA ASP A 283 -15.91 -16.90 -4.21
C ASP A 283 -14.51 -16.60 -4.78
N PHE A 284 -14.29 -15.36 -5.24
CA PHE A 284 -13.05 -14.87 -5.79
C PHE A 284 -12.76 -13.46 -5.30
N GLY A 285 -11.48 -13.11 -5.18
CA GLY A 285 -11.02 -11.76 -4.92
C GLY A 285 -10.15 -11.26 -6.06
N ILE A 286 -10.19 -9.97 -6.40
CA ILE A 286 -9.30 -9.37 -7.40
C ILE A 286 -8.61 -8.13 -6.85
N CYS A 287 -7.30 -8.07 -7.05
CA CYS A 287 -6.48 -6.89 -6.78
C CYS A 287 -5.69 -6.50 -8.04
N GLY A 288 -5.27 -5.23 -8.11
CA GLY A 288 -4.33 -4.75 -9.11
C GLY A 288 -3.06 -4.25 -8.42
N SER A 289 -2.01 -5.04 -8.42
CA SER A 289 -0.74 -4.73 -7.76
C SER A 289 0.33 -4.40 -8.81
N MET A 290 0.29 -3.15 -9.35
CA MET A 290 1.22 -2.71 -10.41
C MET A 290 2.53 -2.13 -9.87
N THR A 291 2.57 -1.79 -8.59
CA THR A 291 3.76 -1.41 -7.83
C THR A 291 3.82 -2.28 -6.59
N ASN A 292 4.29 -1.75 -5.45
CA ASN A 292 4.29 -2.54 -4.23
C ASN A 292 2.88 -3.07 -3.92
N VAL A 293 2.75 -4.32 -3.49
CA VAL A 293 1.46 -4.90 -3.09
C VAL A 293 0.89 -4.13 -1.88
N SER A 294 -0.40 -4.33 -1.60
CA SER A 294 -1.00 -3.84 -0.35
C SER A 294 -1.20 -5.00 0.63
N LEU A 295 -1.75 -4.71 1.79
CA LEU A 295 -2.17 -5.76 2.74
C LEU A 295 -3.34 -6.60 2.21
N VAL A 296 -4.14 -6.07 1.26
CA VAL A 296 -5.36 -6.72 0.75
C VAL A 296 -5.13 -8.12 0.17
N PRO A 297 -4.11 -8.38 -0.69
CA PRO A 297 -3.79 -9.74 -1.12
C PRO A 297 -3.54 -10.70 0.04
N TYR A 298 -2.75 -10.28 1.04
CA TYR A 298 -2.49 -11.08 2.25
C TYR A 298 -3.77 -11.39 3.01
N GLU A 299 -4.65 -10.39 3.17
CA GLU A 299 -5.92 -10.52 3.88
C GLU A 299 -6.88 -11.50 3.17
N MET A 300 -6.98 -11.40 1.84
CA MET A 300 -7.78 -12.33 1.04
C MET A 300 -7.27 -13.75 1.15
N LEU A 301 -5.98 -13.95 0.96
CA LEU A 301 -5.34 -15.26 1.04
C LEU A 301 -5.46 -15.86 2.44
N ALA A 302 -5.24 -15.08 3.51
CA ALA A 302 -5.40 -15.53 4.88
C ALA A 302 -6.83 -15.96 5.22
N LYS A 303 -7.84 -15.44 4.51
CA LYS A 303 -9.24 -15.88 4.61
C LYS A 303 -9.56 -17.05 3.66
N GLY A 304 -8.56 -17.61 2.97
CA GLY A 304 -8.75 -18.68 2.00
C GLY A 304 -9.57 -18.25 0.77
N LEU A 305 -9.58 -16.95 0.44
CA LEU A 305 -10.25 -16.45 -0.75
C LEU A 305 -9.34 -16.58 -1.96
N PRO A 306 -9.72 -17.34 -3.01
CA PRO A 306 -8.96 -17.42 -4.25
C PRO A 306 -8.74 -16.05 -4.85
N LEU A 307 -7.46 -15.68 -5.01
CA LEU A 307 -7.05 -14.34 -5.44
C LEU A 307 -6.78 -14.30 -6.93
N ILE A 308 -7.19 -13.21 -7.57
CA ILE A 308 -6.90 -12.88 -8.96
C ILE A 308 -5.93 -11.69 -8.97
N GLU A 309 -4.80 -11.84 -9.68
CA GLU A 309 -3.81 -10.79 -9.89
C GLU A 309 -3.36 -10.76 -11.36
N PHE A 310 -2.53 -9.80 -11.72
CA PHE A 310 -2.16 -9.52 -13.10
C PHE A 310 -0.70 -9.86 -13.39
N GLU A 311 -0.43 -10.47 -14.58
CA GLU A 311 0.92 -10.79 -15.04
C GLU A 311 1.79 -9.53 -15.25
N GLU A 312 1.18 -8.38 -15.55
CA GLU A 312 1.85 -7.09 -15.67
C GLU A 312 2.22 -6.47 -14.31
N GLY A 313 1.74 -7.10 -13.22
CA GLY A 313 1.93 -6.61 -11.85
C GLY A 313 3.18 -7.12 -11.17
N THR A 314 3.23 -6.88 -9.86
CA THR A 314 4.38 -7.19 -9.00
C THR A 314 4.12 -8.33 -8.03
N TYR A 315 2.97 -8.98 -8.12
CA TYR A 315 2.54 -10.04 -7.20
C TYR A 315 3.61 -11.12 -6.97
N GLN A 316 4.28 -11.53 -8.05
CA GLN A 316 5.31 -12.57 -8.04
C GLN A 316 6.54 -12.27 -7.17
N PHE A 317 6.76 -10.99 -6.80
CA PHE A 317 7.84 -10.60 -5.89
C PHE A 317 7.50 -10.85 -4.41
N PHE A 318 6.24 -11.12 -4.09
CA PHE A 318 5.75 -11.16 -2.71
C PHE A 318 5.19 -12.54 -2.34
N PHE A 319 4.72 -13.28 -3.32
CA PHE A 319 4.06 -14.55 -3.10
C PHE A 319 4.64 -15.63 -4.03
N PRO A 320 4.68 -16.89 -3.58
CA PRO A 320 5.07 -18.00 -4.43
C PRO A 320 4.20 -18.07 -5.69
N ASN A 321 4.78 -18.59 -6.77
CA ASN A 321 4.00 -18.94 -7.94
C ASN A 321 2.86 -19.91 -7.53
N GLU A 322 1.76 -19.85 -8.26
CA GLU A 322 0.60 -20.72 -8.02
C GLU A 322 -0.18 -20.43 -6.72
N THR A 323 -0.07 -19.22 -6.16
CA THR A 323 -0.91 -18.77 -5.03
C THR A 323 -2.06 -17.87 -5.48
N ALA A 324 -2.16 -17.53 -6.77
CA ALA A 324 -3.23 -16.73 -7.34
C ALA A 324 -3.52 -17.12 -8.79
N ILE A 325 -4.74 -16.80 -9.23
CA ILE A 325 -5.15 -16.85 -10.63
C ILE A 325 -4.54 -15.63 -11.33
N ILE A 326 -3.44 -15.85 -12.05
CA ILE A 326 -2.76 -14.76 -12.78
C ILE A 326 -3.40 -14.57 -14.15
N THR A 327 -3.87 -13.36 -14.43
CA THR A 327 -4.51 -12.97 -15.70
C THR A 327 -3.78 -11.80 -16.34
N ASN A 328 -4.02 -11.57 -17.64
CA ASN A 328 -3.67 -10.31 -18.30
C ASN A 328 -4.87 -9.36 -18.38
N PHE A 329 -4.76 -8.25 -19.11
CA PHE A 329 -5.85 -7.26 -19.23
C PHE A 329 -7.02 -7.71 -20.11
N SER A 330 -7.03 -8.95 -20.59
CA SER A 330 -8.15 -9.50 -21.35
C SER A 330 -9.21 -10.13 -20.44
N TYR A 331 -10.43 -9.61 -20.51
CA TYR A 331 -11.55 -10.22 -19.78
C TYR A 331 -11.84 -11.67 -20.24
N MET A 332 -11.52 -12.01 -21.49
CA MET A 332 -11.68 -13.40 -21.98
C MET A 332 -10.61 -14.33 -21.40
N ASN A 333 -9.38 -13.86 -21.22
CA ASN A 333 -8.36 -14.64 -20.51
C ASN A 333 -8.82 -14.91 -19.07
N LEU A 334 -9.27 -13.89 -18.36
CA LEU A 334 -9.81 -14.05 -17.00
C LEU A 334 -11.02 -15.00 -16.98
N TYR A 335 -11.97 -14.84 -17.92
CA TYR A 335 -13.12 -15.73 -18.04
C TYR A 335 -12.71 -17.20 -18.17
N ASN A 336 -11.81 -17.50 -19.11
CA ASN A 336 -11.36 -18.86 -19.35
C ASN A 336 -10.69 -19.47 -18.11
N LYS A 337 -9.82 -18.72 -17.43
CA LYS A 337 -9.17 -19.16 -16.19
C LYS A 337 -10.14 -19.41 -15.05
N LEU A 338 -11.15 -18.56 -14.90
CA LEU A 338 -12.19 -18.75 -13.88
C LEU A 338 -13.06 -19.97 -14.18
N VAL A 339 -13.47 -20.18 -15.45
CA VAL A 339 -14.24 -21.36 -15.84
C VAL A 339 -13.43 -22.64 -15.68
N GLU A 340 -12.14 -22.61 -16.01
CA GLU A 340 -11.22 -23.71 -15.76
C GLU A 340 -11.15 -24.04 -14.25
N ALA A 341 -10.91 -23.05 -13.41
CA ALA A 341 -10.84 -23.22 -11.97
C ALA A 341 -12.19 -23.68 -11.34
N ILE A 342 -13.33 -23.20 -11.85
CA ILE A 342 -14.67 -23.63 -11.43
C ILE A 342 -14.90 -25.11 -11.76
N ASN A 343 -14.42 -25.60 -12.89
CA ASN A 343 -14.61 -26.98 -13.33
C ASN A 343 -13.51 -27.95 -12.87
N ASN A 344 -12.39 -27.41 -12.37
CA ASN A 344 -11.28 -28.20 -11.87
C ASN A 344 -10.89 -27.72 -10.45
N PRO A 345 -11.53 -28.26 -9.41
CA PRO A 345 -11.29 -27.83 -8.02
C PRO A 345 -9.85 -28.00 -7.55
N ASP A 346 -9.08 -28.94 -8.12
CA ASP A 346 -7.68 -29.19 -7.74
C ASP A 346 -6.81 -27.94 -7.93
N ILE A 347 -7.11 -27.07 -8.91
CA ILE A 347 -6.41 -25.81 -9.14
C ILE A 347 -6.57 -24.89 -7.92
N LEU A 348 -7.78 -24.74 -7.41
CA LEU A 348 -8.05 -23.86 -6.25
C LEU A 348 -7.56 -24.46 -4.93
N GLU A 349 -7.64 -25.79 -4.79
CA GLU A 349 -7.08 -26.51 -3.65
C GLU A 349 -5.55 -26.39 -3.58
N GLN A 350 -4.87 -26.41 -4.72
CA GLN A 350 -3.43 -26.22 -4.80
C GLN A 350 -3.03 -24.83 -4.28
N TYR A 351 -3.75 -23.77 -4.67
CA TYR A 351 -3.50 -22.43 -4.19
C TYR A 351 -3.66 -22.31 -2.66
N GLN A 352 -4.59 -23.04 -2.06
CA GLN A 352 -4.76 -23.05 -0.60
C GLN A 352 -3.67 -23.82 0.16
N LYS A 353 -3.05 -24.84 -0.43
CA LYS A 353 -2.02 -25.66 0.25
C LYS A 353 -0.68 -24.96 0.35
N ILE A 354 -0.44 -23.92 -0.44
CA ILE A 354 0.83 -23.19 -0.49
C ILE A 354 0.85 -22.07 0.56
N LEU A 355 -0.30 -21.69 1.10
CA LEU A 355 -0.49 -20.63 2.10
C LEU A 355 -0.49 -21.21 3.52
#